data_fb3087cbe29f0143842fe28f90409a1e
#
_entry.id   fb3087cbe29f0143842fe28f90409a1e
#
_cell.length_a   1.000
_cell.length_b   1.000
_cell.length_c   1.000
_cell.angle_alpha   90.00
_cell.angle_beta   90.00
_cell.angle_gamma   90.00
#
_symmetry.space_group_name_H-M   'P 1'
#
loop_
_entity.id
_entity.type
_entity.pdbx_description
1 polymer ?
#
loop_
_entity_poly.entity_id
_entity_poly.type
_entity_poly.pdbx_seq_one_letter_code
_entity_poly.pdbx_strand_id
1 'polypeptide(L)'
;MCKSTLPYEWGYTYGPPMAVAPIGAVRRVVEFALTQMEPGKILLGFPNYAYDWTLPFTAGGTRAQSIGNEAAPLLAAQYGAEIQFDEQAQTPYFTYLDEAGQPHEVWFEDARSALAKFGLLTEYGLLGLGYWNFMRPFAAGFSLQNYLFSIP
;
A
#
# COMPACT_ATOMS: atom_id res chain seq x y z
N MET A 1 11.74 -10.14 7.86
CA MET A 1 10.56 -9.58 7.19
C MET A 1 9.86 -8.63 8.17
N CYS A 2 10.13 -7.33 8.09
CA CYS A 2 9.40 -6.36 8.90
C CYS A 2 7.94 -6.31 8.38
N LYS A 3 7.02 -6.88 9.15
CA LYS A 3 5.60 -6.63 8.93
C LYS A 3 5.35 -5.18 9.32
N SER A 4 5.08 -4.32 8.34
CA SER A 4 4.37 -3.09 8.63
C SER A 4 3.07 -3.51 9.32
N THR A 5 2.76 -2.91 10.44
CA THR A 5 1.48 -3.09 11.13
C THR A 5 0.37 -2.88 10.11
N LEU A 6 -0.37 -3.94 9.82
CA LEU A 6 -1.33 -3.96 8.74
C LEU A 6 -2.48 -3.00 9.07
N PRO A 7 -2.90 -2.13 8.15
CA PRO A 7 -4.06 -1.26 8.33
C PRO A 7 -5.34 -2.01 8.70
N TYR A 8 -5.41 -3.29 8.35
CA TYR A 8 -6.49 -4.18 8.77
C TYR A 8 -6.63 -4.27 10.30
N GLU A 9 -5.51 -4.42 11.02
CA GLU A 9 -5.50 -4.38 12.48
C GLU A 9 -5.65 -2.93 12.98
N TRP A 10 -5.10 -1.97 12.27
CA TRP A 10 -5.23 -0.55 12.56
C TRP A 10 -6.66 -0.06 12.38
N GLY A 11 -7.28 -0.31 11.25
CA GLY A 11 -8.66 0.10 10.98
C GLY A 11 -9.65 -0.53 11.98
N TYR A 12 -9.42 -1.78 12.36
CA TYR A 12 -10.25 -2.45 13.36
C TYR A 12 -10.01 -1.92 14.77
N THR A 13 -8.79 -1.55 15.11
CA THR A 13 -8.39 -1.25 16.50
C THR A 13 -8.03 0.22 16.74
N TYR A 14 -7.46 0.92 15.75
CA TYR A 14 -6.75 2.18 15.99
C TYR A 14 -7.16 3.38 15.14
N GLY A 15 -7.97 3.24 14.13
CA GLY A 15 -8.25 4.42 13.39
C GLY A 15 -9.09 4.32 12.11
N PRO A 16 -9.27 5.48 11.45
CA PRO A 16 -10.01 5.60 10.20
C PRO A 16 -9.25 4.97 9.01
N PRO A 17 -9.93 4.87 7.84
CA PRO A 17 -9.30 4.47 6.59
C PRO A 17 -7.98 5.22 6.33
N MET A 18 -7.00 4.51 5.82
CA MET A 18 -5.66 5.06 5.53
C MET A 18 -4.90 4.19 4.53
N ALA A 19 -3.82 4.74 3.98
CA ALA A 19 -2.88 4.00 3.12
C ALA A 19 -2.40 2.70 3.78
N VAL A 20 -2.30 1.63 3.01
CA VAL A 20 -1.80 0.32 3.48
C VAL A 20 -0.38 0.41 4.03
N ALA A 21 0.48 1.18 3.35
CA ALA A 21 1.88 1.38 3.72
C ALA A 21 2.30 2.83 3.44
N PRO A 22 1.87 3.81 4.26
CA PRO A 22 2.28 5.20 4.10
C PRO A 22 3.80 5.31 4.14
N ILE A 23 4.42 6.05 3.21
CA ILE A 23 5.87 6.12 3.05
C ILE A 23 6.59 6.50 4.35
N GLY A 24 6.03 7.43 5.13
CA GLY A 24 6.61 7.85 6.41
C GLY A 24 6.62 6.73 7.47
N ALA A 25 5.62 5.83 7.46
CA ALA A 25 5.61 4.68 8.35
C ALA A 25 6.62 3.62 7.90
N VAL A 26 6.69 3.37 6.59
CA VAL A 26 7.68 2.44 6.00
C VAL A 26 9.10 2.91 6.32
N ARG A 27 9.39 4.19 6.13
CA ARG A 27 10.70 4.79 6.44
C ARG A 27 11.09 4.58 7.90
N ARG A 28 10.21 4.88 8.85
CA ARG A 28 10.48 4.66 10.29
C ARG A 28 10.78 3.20 10.62
N VAL A 29 10.08 2.25 9.98
CA VAL A 29 10.34 0.82 10.17
C VAL A 29 11.71 0.43 9.61
N VAL A 30 12.09 0.93 8.44
CA VAL A 30 13.42 0.71 7.85
C VAL A 30 14.50 1.29 8.74
N GLU A 31 14.38 2.54 9.17
CA GLU A 31 15.32 3.22 10.05
C GLU A 31 15.51 2.46 11.39
N PHE A 32 14.41 1.99 11.97
CA PHE A 32 14.50 1.14 13.17
C PHE A 32 15.23 -0.19 12.89
N ALA A 33 14.91 -0.87 11.77
CA ALA A 33 15.57 -2.13 11.42
C ALA A 33 17.10 -1.95 11.23
N LEU A 34 17.52 -0.82 10.66
CA LEU A 34 18.93 -0.47 10.47
C LEU A 34 19.69 -0.27 11.79
N THR A 35 19.01 -0.01 12.89
CA THR A 35 19.65 0.01 14.22
C THR A 35 19.94 -1.39 14.75
N GLN A 36 19.35 -2.43 14.15
CA GLN A 36 19.41 -3.82 14.65
C GLN A 36 20.21 -4.75 13.72
N MET A 37 20.31 -4.41 12.42
CA MET A 37 20.95 -5.28 11.44
C MET A 37 21.50 -4.50 10.24
N GLU A 38 22.44 -5.13 9.53
CA GLU A 38 23.04 -4.60 8.32
C GLU A 38 21.99 -4.45 7.20
N PRO A 39 22.03 -3.36 6.40
CA PRO A 39 21.05 -3.10 5.34
C PRO A 39 20.94 -4.24 4.32
N GLY A 40 22.07 -4.86 3.94
CA GLY A 40 22.12 -6.01 3.03
C GLY A 40 21.46 -7.30 3.55
N LYS A 41 20.86 -7.28 4.74
CA LYS A 41 20.06 -8.38 5.32
C LYS A 41 18.57 -8.05 5.41
N ILE A 42 18.17 -6.85 4.99
CA ILE A 42 16.79 -6.37 5.11
C ILE A 42 16.08 -6.49 3.77
N LEU A 43 14.99 -7.24 3.73
CA LEU A 43 14.02 -7.23 2.64
C LEU A 43 12.86 -6.30 3.01
N LEU A 44 12.60 -5.30 2.16
CA LEU A 44 11.46 -4.41 2.31
C LEU A 44 10.17 -5.11 1.88
N GLY A 45 9.21 -5.26 2.80
CA GLY A 45 7.89 -5.79 2.47
C GLY A 45 7.07 -4.78 1.66
N PHE A 46 6.62 -5.18 0.47
CA PHE A 46 5.74 -4.38 -0.38
C PHE A 46 4.31 -4.95 -0.38
N PRO A 47 3.27 -4.13 -0.10
CA PRO A 47 1.88 -4.59 -0.10
C PRO A 47 1.37 -4.73 -1.54
N ASN A 48 1.06 -5.96 -1.93
CA ASN A 48 0.47 -6.24 -3.24
C ASN A 48 -1.06 -6.37 -3.14
N TYR A 49 -1.68 -5.44 -2.42
CA TYR A 49 -3.12 -5.37 -2.19
C TYR A 49 -3.54 -3.95 -1.81
N ALA A 50 -4.82 -3.71 -1.94
CA ALA A 50 -5.52 -2.49 -1.56
C ALA A 50 -6.57 -2.80 -0.49
N TYR A 51 -7.07 -1.75 0.17
CA TYR A 51 -8.21 -1.83 1.06
C TYR A 51 -9.32 -0.90 0.61
N ASP A 52 -10.54 -1.45 0.62
CA ASP A 52 -11.80 -0.74 0.43
C ASP A 52 -12.54 -0.69 1.77
N TRP A 53 -12.76 0.51 2.25
CA TRP A 53 -13.39 0.81 3.54
C TRP A 53 -14.82 1.31 3.35
N THR A 54 -15.79 0.67 3.98
CA THR A 54 -17.15 1.22 4.06
C THR A 54 -17.20 2.35 5.09
N LEU A 55 -17.82 3.47 4.74
CA LEU A 55 -18.00 4.65 5.61
C LEU A 55 -19.46 4.79 6.09
N PRO A 56 -19.74 5.45 7.24
CA PRO A 56 -18.74 6.01 8.14
C PRO A 56 -17.93 4.95 8.88
N PHE A 57 -16.66 5.24 9.10
CA PHE A 57 -15.81 4.36 9.88
C PHE A 57 -16.30 4.28 11.33
N THR A 58 -16.43 3.06 11.85
CA THR A 58 -16.74 2.80 13.26
C THR A 58 -15.68 1.88 13.85
N ALA A 59 -14.98 2.36 14.86
CA ALA A 59 -13.97 1.57 15.55
C ALA A 59 -14.56 0.26 16.10
N GLY A 60 -13.91 -0.87 15.75
CA GLY A 60 -14.38 -2.20 16.13
C GLY A 60 -15.55 -2.75 15.29
N GLY A 61 -16.18 -1.93 14.44
CA GLY A 61 -17.31 -2.31 13.59
C GLY A 61 -16.97 -2.38 12.10
N THR A 62 -16.24 -1.38 11.60
CA THR A 62 -15.87 -1.30 10.18
C THR A 62 -14.60 -2.09 9.90
N ARG A 63 -14.63 -2.95 8.87
CA ARG A 63 -13.48 -3.69 8.38
C ARG A 63 -13.24 -3.35 6.92
N ALA A 64 -11.97 -3.20 6.53
CA ALA A 64 -11.61 -3.06 5.14
C ALA A 64 -11.81 -4.38 4.38
N GLN A 65 -12.36 -4.29 3.19
CA GLN A 65 -12.32 -5.38 2.22
C GLN A 65 -10.99 -5.34 1.47
N SER A 66 -10.28 -6.45 1.45
CA SER A 66 -9.02 -6.54 0.72
C SER A 66 -9.27 -6.82 -0.77
N ILE A 67 -8.81 -5.90 -1.63
CA ILE A 67 -8.87 -6.02 -3.10
C ILE A 67 -7.48 -5.99 -3.72
N GLY A 68 -7.35 -6.28 -5.02
CA GLY A 68 -6.07 -6.16 -5.73
C GLY A 68 -5.77 -4.72 -6.15
N ASN A 69 -4.49 -4.37 -6.29
CA ASN A 69 -4.08 -3.05 -6.77
C ASN A 69 -4.56 -2.77 -8.21
N GLU A 70 -4.71 -3.79 -9.05
CA GLU A 70 -5.28 -3.63 -10.40
C GLU A 70 -6.80 -3.54 -10.39
N ALA A 71 -7.46 -4.09 -9.39
CA ALA A 71 -8.91 -3.99 -9.25
C ALA A 71 -9.36 -2.59 -8.80
N ALA A 72 -8.54 -1.89 -8.00
CA ALA A 72 -8.88 -0.58 -7.47
C ALA A 72 -9.15 0.47 -8.57
N PRO A 73 -8.30 0.69 -9.58
CA PRO A 73 -8.59 1.64 -10.66
C PRO A 73 -9.78 1.22 -11.54
N LEU A 74 -10.04 -0.08 -11.68
CA LEU A 74 -11.23 -0.56 -12.39
C LEU A 74 -12.51 -0.23 -11.61
N LEU A 75 -12.47 -0.37 -10.29
CA LEU A 75 -13.54 0.02 -9.39
C LEU A 75 -13.79 1.54 -9.46
N ALA A 76 -12.73 2.36 -9.43
CA ALA A 76 -12.84 3.81 -9.62
C ALA A 76 -13.51 4.16 -10.95
N ALA A 77 -13.12 3.52 -12.05
CA ALA A 77 -13.72 3.73 -13.37
C ALA A 77 -15.20 3.30 -13.40
N GLN A 78 -15.55 2.19 -12.77
CA GLN A 78 -16.93 1.69 -12.69
C GLN A 78 -17.88 2.70 -12.04
N TYR A 79 -17.43 3.36 -10.98
CA TYR A 79 -18.24 4.35 -10.23
C TYR A 79 -17.97 5.79 -10.64
N GLY A 80 -17.14 6.04 -11.67
CA GLY A 80 -16.78 7.39 -12.10
C GLY A 80 -16.02 8.20 -11.04
N ALA A 81 -15.32 7.52 -10.14
CA ALA A 81 -14.56 8.14 -9.06
C ALA A 81 -13.22 8.68 -9.54
N GLU A 82 -12.86 9.89 -9.10
CA GLU A 82 -11.56 10.50 -9.37
C GLU A 82 -10.48 9.93 -8.44
N ILE A 83 -9.42 9.36 -9.01
CA ILE A 83 -8.27 8.90 -8.25
C ILE A 83 -7.41 10.10 -7.86
N GLN A 84 -7.27 10.32 -6.57
CA GLN A 84 -6.41 11.32 -5.95
C GLN A 84 -5.08 10.71 -5.51
N PHE A 85 -4.13 11.55 -5.10
CA PHE A 85 -2.84 11.10 -4.58
C PHE A 85 -2.51 11.86 -3.30
N ASP A 86 -2.28 11.14 -2.22
CA ASP A 86 -1.83 11.73 -0.96
C ASP A 86 -0.31 11.86 -0.97
N GLU A 87 0.17 13.09 -1.06
CA GLU A 87 1.61 13.42 -1.13
C GLU A 87 2.35 13.08 0.17
N GLN A 88 1.68 13.08 1.31
CA GLN A 88 2.30 12.75 2.58
C GLN A 88 2.45 11.23 2.75
N ALA A 89 1.44 10.48 2.39
CA ALA A 89 1.46 9.02 2.39
C ALA A 89 2.20 8.44 1.17
N GLN A 90 2.36 9.24 0.08
CA GLN A 90 2.83 8.80 -1.23
C GLN A 90 2.01 7.60 -1.74
N THR A 91 0.67 7.74 -1.71
CA THR A 91 -0.24 6.65 -2.01
C THR A 91 -1.51 7.18 -2.68
N PRO A 92 -2.00 6.54 -3.76
CA PRO A 92 -3.26 6.90 -4.39
C PRO A 92 -4.45 6.42 -3.56
N TYR A 93 -5.55 7.18 -3.63
CA TYR A 93 -6.82 6.86 -3.03
C TYR A 93 -7.99 7.45 -3.83
N PHE A 94 -9.20 6.97 -3.58
CA PHE A 94 -10.43 7.56 -4.08
C PHE A 94 -11.60 7.24 -3.16
N THR A 95 -12.69 7.99 -3.32
CA THR A 95 -13.95 7.73 -2.65
C THR A 95 -15.04 7.49 -3.69
N TYR A 96 -16.01 6.64 -3.37
CA TYR A 96 -17.16 6.38 -4.24
C TYR A 96 -18.43 6.06 -3.43
N LEU A 97 -19.58 6.08 -4.10
CA LEU A 97 -20.83 5.56 -3.57
C LEU A 97 -21.14 4.24 -4.29
N ASP A 98 -21.45 3.20 -3.54
CA ASP A 98 -21.89 1.93 -4.13
C ASP A 98 -23.33 2.02 -4.67
N GLU A 99 -23.87 0.93 -5.21
CA GLU A 99 -25.23 0.86 -5.77
C GLU A 99 -26.33 1.12 -4.73
N ALA A 100 -26.03 0.92 -3.45
CA ALA A 100 -26.95 1.21 -2.34
C ALA A 100 -26.80 2.65 -1.82
N GLY A 101 -25.90 3.46 -2.38
CA GLY A 101 -25.57 4.81 -1.93
C GLY A 101 -24.67 4.84 -0.70
N GLN A 102 -24.04 3.71 -0.36
CA GLN A 102 -23.12 3.61 0.76
C GLN A 102 -21.77 4.21 0.37
N PRO A 103 -21.20 5.15 1.13
CA PRO A 103 -19.90 5.72 0.82
C PRO A 103 -18.75 4.76 1.17
N HIS A 104 -17.74 4.77 0.33
CA HIS A 104 -16.53 3.99 0.44
C HIS A 104 -15.28 4.86 0.26
N GLU A 105 -14.16 4.41 0.84
CA GLU A 105 -12.84 4.98 0.63
C GLU A 105 -11.84 3.86 0.36
N VAL A 106 -11.10 3.98 -0.76
CA VAL A 106 -10.16 2.98 -1.24
C VAL A 106 -8.75 3.54 -1.24
N TRP A 107 -7.82 2.79 -0.63
CA TRP A 107 -6.38 3.06 -0.68
C TRP A 107 -5.67 1.90 -1.35
N PHE A 108 -4.80 2.19 -2.33
CA PHE A 108 -4.13 1.17 -3.13
C PHE A 108 -2.70 1.58 -3.52
N GLU A 109 -1.98 0.70 -4.20
CA GLU A 109 -0.65 1.01 -4.74
C GLU A 109 -0.71 1.15 -6.27
N ASP A 110 -0.03 2.16 -6.80
CA ASP A 110 0.21 2.36 -8.23
C ASP A 110 1.71 2.49 -8.53
N ALA A 111 2.07 2.80 -9.77
CA ALA A 111 3.46 2.97 -10.16
C ALA A 111 4.16 4.12 -9.40
N ARG A 112 3.44 5.19 -9.06
CA ARG A 112 3.99 6.34 -8.31
C ARG A 112 4.34 5.94 -6.88
N SER A 113 3.40 5.31 -6.19
CA SER A 113 3.60 4.85 -4.82
C SER A 113 4.63 3.72 -4.72
N ALA A 114 4.68 2.83 -5.73
CA ALA A 114 5.72 1.81 -5.86
C ALA A 114 7.10 2.46 -6.06
N LEU A 115 7.22 3.46 -6.93
CA LEU A 115 8.48 4.19 -7.16
C LEU A 115 9.00 4.82 -5.87
N ALA A 116 8.14 5.48 -5.10
CA ALA A 116 8.52 6.08 -3.82
C ALA A 116 9.06 5.05 -2.82
N LYS A 117 8.41 3.87 -2.73
CA LYS A 117 8.82 2.79 -1.82
C LYS A 117 10.08 2.06 -2.31
N PHE A 118 10.20 1.82 -3.63
CA PHE A 118 11.39 1.19 -4.21
C PHE A 118 12.62 2.10 -4.08
N GLY A 119 12.43 3.42 -4.08
CA GLY A 119 13.50 4.38 -3.82
C GLY A 119 14.20 4.16 -2.47
N LEU A 120 13.48 3.66 -1.46
CA LEU A 120 14.06 3.34 -0.15
C LEU A 120 15.10 2.22 -0.22
N LEU A 121 15.00 1.29 -1.18
CA LEU A 121 15.99 0.24 -1.35
C LEU A 121 17.35 0.83 -1.69
N THR A 122 17.37 1.75 -2.64
CA THR A 122 18.60 2.43 -3.06
C THR A 122 19.09 3.40 -2.00
N GLU A 123 18.18 4.17 -1.39
CA GLU A 123 18.49 5.15 -0.35
C GLU A 123 19.19 4.52 0.85
N TYR A 124 18.73 3.34 1.28
CA TYR A 124 19.24 2.67 2.47
C TYR A 124 20.14 1.45 2.18
N GLY A 125 20.36 1.11 0.91
CA GLY A 125 21.17 -0.05 0.53
C GLY A 125 20.58 -1.39 0.95
N LEU A 126 19.25 -1.53 0.90
CA LEU A 126 18.55 -2.75 1.34
C LEU A 126 18.79 -3.92 0.38
N LEU A 127 18.63 -5.16 0.87
CA LEU A 127 18.84 -6.38 0.08
C LEU A 127 17.86 -6.50 -1.10
N GLY A 128 16.60 -6.07 -0.94
CA GLY A 128 15.59 -6.17 -1.99
C GLY A 128 14.17 -6.09 -1.47
N LEU A 129 13.21 -6.54 -2.29
CA LEU A 129 11.78 -6.51 -2.03
C LEU A 129 11.24 -7.90 -1.67
N GLY A 130 10.22 -7.93 -0.82
CA GLY A 130 9.39 -9.09 -0.57
C GLY A 130 7.92 -8.71 -0.75
N TYR A 131 7.21 -9.35 -1.69
CA TYR A 131 5.80 -9.05 -1.94
C TYR A 131 4.87 -9.83 -1.03
N TRP A 132 3.85 -9.15 -0.48
CA TRP A 132 2.72 -9.79 0.17
C TRP A 132 1.41 -9.33 -0.50
N ASN A 133 0.65 -10.19 -1.20
CA ASN A 133 1.08 -11.55 -1.56
C ASN A 133 1.25 -11.63 -3.10
N PHE A 134 1.99 -12.61 -3.56
CA PHE A 134 2.30 -12.80 -4.98
C PHE A 134 1.11 -13.31 -5.80
N MET A 135 0.01 -13.73 -5.15
CA MET A 135 -1.20 -14.25 -5.81
C MET A 135 -2.05 -13.17 -6.48
N ARG A 136 -1.74 -11.89 -6.27
CA ARG A 136 -2.46 -10.78 -6.90
C ARG A 136 -1.60 -10.14 -7.98
N PRO A 137 -2.14 -9.89 -9.19
CA PRO A 137 -1.38 -9.24 -10.24
C PRO A 137 -1.11 -7.77 -9.88
N PHE A 138 0.09 -7.31 -10.24
CA PHE A 138 0.47 -5.90 -10.16
C PHE A 138 1.51 -5.61 -11.25
N ALA A 139 1.07 -5.66 -12.51
CA ALA A 139 1.93 -5.52 -13.68
C ALA A 139 2.75 -4.23 -13.68
N ALA A 140 2.16 -3.11 -13.25
CA ALA A 140 2.86 -1.83 -13.16
C ALA A 140 4.03 -1.88 -12.17
N GLY A 141 3.85 -2.49 -10.99
CA GLY A 141 4.90 -2.63 -9.99
C GLY A 141 6.01 -3.57 -10.45
N PHE A 142 5.67 -4.71 -11.07
CA PHE A 142 6.67 -5.65 -11.60
C PHE A 142 7.45 -5.06 -12.78
N SER A 143 6.79 -4.31 -13.66
CA SER A 143 7.47 -3.61 -14.77
C SER A 143 8.43 -2.55 -14.25
N LEU A 144 8.02 -1.77 -13.25
CA LEU A 144 8.86 -0.77 -12.61
C LEU A 144 10.05 -1.41 -11.91
N GLN A 145 9.85 -2.51 -11.19
CA GLN A 145 10.93 -3.26 -10.56
C GLN A 145 11.96 -3.74 -11.58
N ASN A 146 11.53 -4.32 -12.70
CA ASN A 146 12.42 -4.79 -13.77
C ASN A 146 13.17 -3.63 -14.45
N TYR A 147 12.57 -2.44 -14.48
CA TYR A 147 13.22 -1.25 -15.03
C TYR A 147 14.30 -0.69 -14.08
N LEU A 148 14.03 -0.68 -12.78
CA LEU A 148 14.91 -0.06 -11.78
C LEU A 148 16.04 -0.96 -11.30
N PHE A 149 15.83 -2.27 -11.30
CA PHE A 149 16.76 -3.23 -10.71
C PHE A 149 17.13 -4.34 -11.68
N SER A 150 18.42 -4.72 -11.68
CA SER A 150 18.86 -5.94 -12.35
C SER A 150 18.46 -7.14 -11.49
N ILE A 151 17.54 -7.95 -11.99
CA ILE A 151 17.11 -9.18 -11.31
C ILE A 151 17.95 -10.31 -11.89
N PRO A 152 18.73 -11.03 -11.05
CA PRO A 152 19.57 -12.14 -11.50
C PRO A 152 18.76 -13.36 -11.97
#